data_857ba8599004e18251eba398549bdb84
#
_entry.id   857ba8599004e18251eba398549bdb84
#
_cell.length_a   1.000
_cell.length_b   1.000
_cell.length_c   1.000
_cell.angle_alpha   90.00
_cell.angle_beta   90.00
_cell.angle_gamma   90.00
#
_symmetry.space_group_name_H-M   'P 1'
#
loop_
_entity.id
_entity.type
_entity.pdbx_description
1 polymer ?
#
loop_
_entity_poly.entity_id
_entity_poly.type
_entity_poly.pdbx_seq_one_letter_code
_entity_poly.pdbx_strand_id
1 'polypeptide(L)'
;MKKLFIICSFDCSYQYYAETVDQWVKEQGEGIVLDYDLVKINDHKSHSFYTVSSLEEFVKMLDTEWAKEWDKANNCKDIVYKLEIVE
;
A
#
# COMPACT_ATOMS: atom_id res chain seq x y z
N MET A 1 -5.86 -16.51 -1.27
CA MET A 1 -5.92 -15.05 -0.98
C MET A 1 -5.21 -14.73 0.31
N LYS A 2 -4.52 -13.61 0.34
CA LYS A 2 -3.85 -13.10 1.54
C LYS A 2 -4.44 -11.76 1.92
N LYS A 3 -4.62 -11.52 3.20
CA LYS A 3 -5.06 -10.22 3.72
C LYS A 3 -3.91 -9.56 4.46
N LEU A 4 -3.71 -8.28 4.18
CA LEU A 4 -2.60 -7.50 4.71
C LEU A 4 -3.11 -6.23 5.38
N PHE A 5 -2.40 -5.80 6.40
CA PHE A 5 -2.58 -4.49 7.04
C PHE A 5 -1.28 -3.72 6.91
N ILE A 6 -1.33 -2.48 6.43
CA ILE A 6 -0.15 -1.67 6.20
C ILE A 6 -0.29 -0.37 6.97
N ILE A 7 0.74 -0.05 7.76
CA ILE A 7 0.89 1.27 8.38
C ILE A 7 1.87 2.04 7.52
N CYS A 8 1.45 3.18 7.00
CA CYS A 8 2.25 3.99 6.11
C CYS A 8 2.38 5.42 6.65
N SER A 9 3.60 5.95 6.67
CA SER A 9 3.86 7.35 7.02
C SER A 9 4.61 8.03 5.86
N PHE A 10 4.34 9.32 5.64
CA PHE A 10 4.87 10.06 4.49
C PHE A 10 4.88 11.55 4.77
N ASP A 11 5.73 12.29 4.04
CA ASP A 11 5.84 13.75 4.20
C ASP A 11 4.85 14.51 3.32
N CYS A 12 4.38 13.92 2.21
CA CYS A 12 3.37 14.55 1.36
C CYS A 12 1.99 14.55 2.05
N SER A 13 1.01 15.24 1.44
CA SER A 13 -0.35 15.24 1.95
C SER A 13 -0.99 13.86 1.79
N TYR A 14 -1.96 13.56 2.67
CA TYR A 14 -2.73 12.32 2.54
C TYR A 14 -3.45 12.24 1.18
N GLN A 15 -4.00 13.35 0.69
CA GLN A 15 -4.70 13.37 -0.60
C GLN A 15 -3.78 12.93 -1.73
N TYR A 16 -2.57 13.47 -1.78
CA TYR A 16 -1.59 13.08 -2.81
C TYR A 16 -1.20 11.60 -2.67
N TYR A 17 -0.97 11.15 -1.45
CA TYR A 17 -0.68 9.74 -1.17
C TYR A 17 -1.82 8.83 -1.67
N ALA A 18 -3.06 9.15 -1.31
CA ALA A 18 -4.23 8.34 -1.69
C ALA A 18 -4.42 8.28 -3.21
N GLU A 19 -4.25 9.41 -3.90
CA GLU A 19 -4.32 9.46 -5.36
C GLU A 19 -3.22 8.63 -6.00
N THR A 20 -2.02 8.66 -5.43
CA THR A 20 -0.88 7.88 -5.91
C THR A 20 -1.13 6.37 -5.73
N VAL A 21 -1.65 5.96 -4.57
CA VAL A 21 -1.99 4.56 -4.32
C VAL A 21 -3.05 4.07 -5.30
N ASP A 22 -4.08 4.89 -5.53
CA ASP A 22 -5.16 4.54 -6.46
C ASP A 22 -4.63 4.29 -7.86
N GLN A 23 -3.77 5.17 -8.34
CA GLN A 23 -3.14 5.04 -9.65
C GLN A 23 -2.20 3.82 -9.70
N TRP A 24 -1.40 3.61 -8.67
CA TRP A 24 -0.48 2.49 -8.57
C TRP A 24 -1.22 1.14 -8.63
N VAL A 25 -2.34 1.03 -7.89
CA VAL A 25 -3.16 -0.19 -7.91
C VAL A 25 -3.76 -0.42 -9.29
N LYS A 26 -4.25 0.63 -9.95
CA LYS A 26 -4.82 0.52 -11.30
C LYS A 26 -3.78 0.09 -12.33
N GLU A 27 -2.58 0.63 -12.25
CA GLU A 27 -1.54 0.39 -13.26
C GLU A 27 -0.77 -0.91 -13.03
N GLN A 28 -0.53 -1.30 -11.77
CA GLN A 28 0.35 -2.41 -11.45
C GLN A 28 -0.33 -3.54 -10.68
N GLY A 29 -1.49 -3.27 -10.11
CA GLY A 29 -2.17 -4.21 -9.21
C GLY A 29 -3.21 -5.11 -9.84
N GLU A 30 -3.47 -5.00 -11.13
CA GLU A 30 -4.48 -5.82 -11.80
C GLU A 30 -4.18 -7.31 -11.63
N GLY A 31 -5.16 -8.06 -11.10
CA GLY A 31 -5.00 -9.50 -10.82
C GLY A 31 -4.20 -9.79 -9.55
N ILE A 32 -3.58 -8.78 -8.94
CA ILE A 32 -2.79 -8.91 -7.71
C ILE A 32 -3.55 -8.33 -6.53
N VAL A 33 -3.98 -7.09 -6.62
CA VAL A 33 -4.80 -6.43 -5.58
C VAL A 33 -6.27 -6.64 -5.94
N LEU A 34 -6.95 -7.48 -5.15
CA LEU A 34 -8.35 -7.83 -5.39
C LEU A 34 -9.29 -6.83 -4.72
N ASP A 35 -8.86 -6.26 -3.61
CA ASP A 35 -9.61 -5.26 -2.86
C ASP A 35 -8.66 -4.49 -1.96
N TYR A 36 -8.97 -3.24 -1.64
CA TYR A 36 -8.19 -2.46 -0.69
C TYR A 36 -9.00 -1.30 -0.11
N ASP A 37 -8.65 -0.91 1.10
CA ASP A 37 -9.23 0.24 1.79
C ASP A 37 -8.10 1.10 2.36
N LEU A 38 -8.22 2.42 2.20
CA LEU A 38 -7.31 3.37 2.82
C LEU A 38 -8.05 4.12 3.91
N VAL A 39 -7.45 4.20 5.09
CA VAL A 39 -7.99 4.93 6.23
C VAL A 39 -7.03 6.07 6.58
N LYS A 40 -7.51 7.30 6.48
CA LYS A 40 -6.73 8.46 6.88
C LYS A 40 -6.63 8.53 8.40
N ILE A 41 -5.41 8.45 8.92
CA ILE A 41 -5.15 8.67 10.35
C ILE A 41 -4.90 10.15 10.60
N ASN A 42 -4.03 10.74 9.81
CA ASN A 42 -3.80 12.19 9.75
C ASN A 42 -3.21 12.52 8.36
N ASP A 43 -2.79 13.75 8.14
CA ASP A 43 -2.33 14.18 6.82
C ASP A 43 -1.02 13.49 6.37
N HIS A 44 -0.33 12.83 7.29
CA HIS A 44 0.96 12.18 7.04
C HIS A 44 0.99 10.70 7.44
N LYS A 45 -0.18 10.10 7.67
CA LYS A 45 -0.25 8.70 8.09
C LYS A 45 -1.53 8.04 7.61
N SER A 46 -1.40 6.82 7.11
CA SER A 46 -2.51 5.99 6.63
C SER A 46 -2.42 4.59 7.24
N HIS A 47 -3.57 4.02 7.55
CA HIS A 47 -3.72 2.59 7.76
C HIS A 47 -4.45 2.03 6.54
N SER A 48 -3.99 0.92 6.00
CA SER A 48 -4.62 0.33 4.82
C SER A 48 -4.78 -1.17 4.96
N PHE A 49 -5.82 -1.68 4.31
CA PHE A 49 -6.14 -3.10 4.27
C PHE A 49 -6.13 -3.54 2.81
N TYR A 50 -5.43 -4.63 2.52
CA TYR A 50 -5.34 -5.17 1.17
C TYR A 50 -5.75 -6.64 1.18
N THR A 51 -6.50 -7.05 0.16
CA THR A 51 -6.69 -8.44 -0.17
C THR A 51 -5.94 -8.69 -1.46
N VAL A 52 -4.97 -9.59 -1.44
CA VAL A 52 -4.11 -9.85 -2.59
C VAL A 52 -4.18 -11.33 -3.00
N SER A 53 -4.00 -11.59 -4.29
CA SER A 53 -3.97 -12.95 -4.82
C SER A 53 -2.67 -13.67 -4.47
N SER A 54 -1.57 -12.91 -4.37
CA SER A 54 -0.24 -13.44 -4.07
C SER A 54 0.55 -12.40 -3.29
N LEU A 55 1.04 -12.79 -2.11
CA LEU A 55 1.91 -11.92 -1.31
C LEU A 55 3.22 -11.64 -2.05
N GLU A 56 3.79 -12.64 -2.71
CA GLU A 56 5.03 -12.50 -3.47
C GLU A 56 4.89 -11.44 -4.57
N GLU A 57 3.82 -11.50 -5.35
CA GLU A 57 3.57 -10.52 -6.41
C GLU A 57 3.33 -9.12 -5.86
N PHE A 58 2.63 -9.02 -4.73
CA PHE A 58 2.40 -7.73 -4.08
C PHE A 58 3.72 -7.11 -3.59
N VAL A 59 4.60 -7.91 -3.00
CA VAL A 59 5.92 -7.43 -2.56
C VAL A 59 6.74 -6.93 -3.75
N LYS A 60 6.64 -7.59 -4.90
CA LYS A 60 7.30 -7.12 -6.12
C LYS A 60 6.78 -5.75 -6.56
N MET A 61 5.47 -5.48 -6.39
CA MET A 61 4.91 -4.15 -6.69
C MET A 61 5.53 -3.06 -5.80
N LEU A 62 5.81 -3.38 -4.54
CA LEU A 62 6.45 -2.45 -3.60
C LEU A 62 7.94 -2.24 -3.89
N ASP A 63 8.56 -3.16 -4.62
CA ASP A 63 10.00 -3.18 -4.88
C ASP A 63 10.38 -2.69 -6.29
N THR A 64 9.45 -2.09 -7.01
CA THR A 64 9.77 -1.51 -8.32
C THR A 64 10.62 -0.26 -8.15
N GLU A 65 11.39 0.08 -9.20
CA GLU A 65 12.21 1.29 -9.23
C GLU A 65 11.36 2.54 -8.94
N TRP A 66 10.20 2.63 -9.58
CA TRP A 66 9.28 3.74 -9.38
C TRP A 66 8.82 3.85 -7.92
N ALA A 67 8.42 2.73 -7.32
CA ALA A 67 7.94 2.73 -5.93
C ALA A 67 9.05 3.16 -4.96
N LYS A 68 10.26 2.67 -5.16
CA LYS A 68 11.42 3.05 -4.33
C LYS A 68 11.76 4.52 -4.45
N GLU A 69 11.73 5.06 -5.67
CA GLU A 69 11.98 6.48 -5.91
C GLU A 69 10.91 7.36 -5.30
N TRP A 70 9.64 6.97 -5.44
CA TRP A 70 8.54 7.69 -4.85
C TRP A 70 8.63 7.70 -3.32
N ASP A 71 8.93 6.55 -2.72
CA ASP A 71 9.11 6.42 -1.27
C ASP A 71 10.23 7.34 -0.77
N LYS A 72 11.32 7.37 -1.49
CA LYS A 72 12.46 8.23 -1.15
C LYS A 72 12.10 9.71 -1.27
N ALA A 73 11.42 10.11 -2.35
CA ALA A 73 11.03 11.50 -2.59
C ALA A 73 10.06 12.03 -1.54
N ASN A 74 9.19 11.18 -1.00
CA ASN A 74 8.17 11.54 -0.04
C ASN A 74 8.44 11.04 1.38
N ASN A 75 9.64 10.50 1.63
CA ASN A 75 10.02 9.90 2.90
C ASN A 75 8.96 8.91 3.40
N CYS A 76 8.46 8.08 2.47
CA CYS A 76 7.40 7.13 2.74
C CYS A 76 7.98 5.85 3.37
N LYS A 77 7.38 5.43 4.48
CA LYS A 77 7.79 4.22 5.20
C LYS A 77 6.58 3.35 5.44
N ASP A 78 6.70 2.08 5.09
CA ASP A 78 5.63 1.10 5.22
C ASP A 78 6.00 0.03 6.22
N ILE A 79 5.03 -0.38 7.04
CA ILE A 79 5.13 -1.60 7.83
C ILE A 79 3.99 -2.50 7.37
N VAL A 80 4.33 -3.66 6.83
CA VAL A 80 3.36 -4.58 6.25
C VAL A 80 3.16 -5.76 7.20
N TYR A 81 1.91 -5.98 7.61
CA TYR A 81 1.51 -7.09 8.46
C TYR A 81 0.63 -8.05 7.66
N LYS A 82 0.86 -9.33 7.87
CA LYS A 82 -0.03 -10.37 7.36
C LYS A 82 -1.12 -10.62 8.39
N LEU A 83 -2.38 -10.58 7.95
CA LEU A 83 -3.52 -10.83 8.84
C LEU A 83 -3.95 -12.28 8.79
N GLU A 84 -4.33 -12.81 9.94
CA GLU A 84 -4.88 -14.15 10.08
C GLU A 84 -6.22 -14.08 10.82
N ILE A 85 -7.17 -14.91 10.37
CA ILE A 85 -8.48 -14.99 11.02
C ILE A 85 -8.33 -15.74 12.34
N VAL A 86 -8.89 -15.17 13.40
CA VAL A 86 -8.97 -15.82 14.71
C VAL A 86 -10.26 -16.63 14.73
N GLU A 87 -10.15 -17.93 14.95
CA GLU A 87 -11.29 -18.83 14.99
C GLU A 87 -11.53 -19.39 16.39
#